data_ecd6ca9e25f0ddff1c85cdba2f75f3d4
#
_entry.id   ecd6ca9e25f0ddff1c85cdba2f75f3d4
#
_cell.length_a   1.000
_cell.length_b   1.000
_cell.length_c   1.000
_cell.angle_alpha   90.00
_cell.angle_beta   90.00
_cell.angle_gamma   90.00
#
_symmetry.space_group_name_H-M   'P 1'
#
loop_
_entity.id
_entity.type
_entity.pdbx_description
1 polymer ?
#
loop_
_entity_poly.entity_id
_entity_poly.type
_entity_poly.pdbx_seq_one_letter_code
_entity_poly.pdbx_strand_id
1 'polypeptide(L)'
;MGYEEIARANHRNGNNCSASLFKAFAERLGMSAEEAARIAPAPRADGGKCGGYLAGRMLLEKMKPEAVEEFEKRFFEINGDNKCASLIMKRRLQGKNCNDLVGETASIIESLLQ
;
A
#
# COMPACT_ATOMS: atom_id res chain seq x y z
N MET A 1 17.63 3.44 3.79
CA MET A 1 16.66 3.40 2.69
C MET A 1 15.25 3.51 3.26
N GLY A 2 14.43 4.41 2.71
CA GLY A 2 13.07 4.62 3.21
C GLY A 2 12.09 3.55 2.75
N TYR A 3 10.97 3.45 3.43
CA TYR A 3 9.93 2.47 3.09
C TYR A 3 9.38 2.69 1.69
N GLU A 4 9.28 3.93 1.24
CA GLU A 4 8.82 4.24 -0.11
C GLU A 4 9.72 3.59 -1.16
N GLU A 5 11.03 3.73 -1.01
CA GLU A 5 11.99 3.15 -1.95
C GLU A 5 11.94 1.63 -1.94
N ILE A 6 11.84 1.03 -0.77
CA ILE A 6 11.77 -0.41 -0.63
C ILE A 6 10.49 -0.94 -1.29
N ALA A 7 9.36 -0.29 -1.02
CA ALA A 7 8.08 -0.70 -1.62
C ALA A 7 8.10 -0.59 -3.14
N ARG A 8 8.64 0.50 -3.67
CA ARG A 8 8.76 0.69 -5.12
C ARG A 8 9.65 -0.38 -5.75
N ALA A 9 10.76 -0.72 -5.09
CA ALA A 9 11.68 -1.75 -5.57
C ALA A 9 10.99 -3.13 -5.56
N ASN A 10 10.25 -3.44 -4.52
CA ASN A 10 9.50 -4.70 -4.44
C ASN A 10 8.51 -4.81 -5.59
N HIS A 11 7.82 -3.73 -5.89
CA HIS A 11 6.85 -3.71 -6.98
C HIS A 11 7.54 -3.91 -8.34
N ARG A 12 8.67 -3.26 -8.57
CA ARG A 12 9.44 -3.42 -9.80
C ARG A 12 9.97 -4.84 -9.97
N ASN A 13 10.17 -5.56 -8.86
CA ASN A 13 10.66 -6.93 -8.89
C ASN A 13 9.54 -7.97 -9.06
N GLY A 14 8.33 -7.54 -9.38
CA GLY A 14 7.24 -8.42 -9.74
C GLY A 14 6.21 -8.69 -8.65
N ASN A 15 6.33 -8.05 -7.49
CA ASN A 15 5.32 -8.18 -6.44
C ASN A 15 4.12 -7.30 -6.77
N ASN A 16 2.91 -7.74 -6.40
CA ASN A 16 1.74 -6.89 -6.55
C ASN A 16 1.78 -5.75 -5.51
N CYS A 17 0.86 -4.80 -5.62
CA CYS A 17 0.83 -3.63 -4.73
C CYS A 17 0.79 -4.01 -3.26
N SER A 18 -0.06 -4.95 -2.90
CA SER A 18 -0.24 -5.40 -1.52
C SER A 18 1.01 -6.06 -0.98
N ALA A 19 1.55 -7.03 -1.70
CA ALA A 19 2.76 -7.74 -1.30
C ALA A 19 3.96 -6.79 -1.20
N SER A 20 4.06 -5.83 -2.12
CA SER A 20 5.13 -4.84 -2.11
C SER A 20 5.17 -4.05 -0.81
N LEU A 21 3.99 -3.64 -0.34
CA LEU A 21 3.87 -2.89 0.92
C LEU A 21 4.14 -3.77 2.13
N PHE A 22 3.56 -4.97 2.18
CA PHE A 22 3.78 -5.88 3.30
C PHE A 22 5.25 -6.25 3.44
N LYS A 23 5.94 -6.53 2.34
CA LYS A 23 7.37 -6.82 2.37
C LYS A 23 8.19 -5.64 2.89
N ALA A 24 7.82 -4.41 2.49
CA ALA A 24 8.52 -3.21 2.92
C ALA A 24 8.43 -3.02 4.44
N PHE A 25 7.31 -3.38 5.05
CA PHE A 25 7.10 -3.24 6.50
C PHE A 25 7.28 -4.53 7.28
N ALA A 26 7.79 -5.59 6.66
CA ALA A 26 7.96 -6.90 7.29
C ALA A 26 8.74 -6.84 8.59
N GLU A 27 9.83 -6.10 8.60
CA GLU A 27 10.68 -5.94 9.77
C GLU A 27 9.91 -5.35 10.96
N ARG A 28 9.07 -4.36 10.69
CA ARG A 28 8.24 -3.74 11.73
C ARG A 28 7.15 -4.68 12.23
N LEU A 29 6.75 -5.63 11.39
CA LEU A 29 5.78 -6.67 11.78
C LEU A 29 6.44 -7.82 12.52
N GLY A 30 7.77 -7.84 12.59
CA GLY A 30 8.50 -8.92 13.24
C GLY A 30 8.50 -10.22 12.45
N MET A 31 8.46 -10.15 11.13
CA MET A 31 8.44 -11.34 10.28
C MET A 31 9.34 -11.17 9.06
N SER A 32 9.57 -12.27 8.34
CA SER A 32 10.36 -12.22 7.12
C SER A 32 9.53 -11.62 5.98
N ALA A 33 10.21 -11.17 4.93
CA ALA A 33 9.53 -10.65 3.75
C ALA A 33 8.58 -11.67 3.14
N GLU A 34 9.00 -12.95 3.11
CA GLU A 34 8.17 -14.02 2.56
C GLU A 34 6.90 -14.24 3.36
N GLU A 35 7.01 -14.25 4.68
CA GLU A 35 5.85 -14.36 5.57
C GLU A 35 4.90 -13.19 5.39
N ALA A 36 5.46 -11.99 5.33
CA ALA A 36 4.65 -10.78 5.14
C ALA A 36 3.87 -10.84 3.83
N ALA A 37 4.50 -11.29 2.75
CA ALA A 37 3.83 -11.41 1.46
C ALA A 37 2.67 -12.40 1.49
N ARG A 38 2.79 -13.48 2.29
CA ARG A 38 1.73 -14.49 2.38
C ARG A 38 0.48 -13.98 3.07
N ILE A 39 0.63 -13.09 4.04
CA ILE A 39 -0.53 -12.56 4.77
C ILE A 39 -1.08 -11.28 4.16
N ALA A 40 -0.44 -10.76 3.13
CA ALA A 40 -0.91 -9.55 2.45
C ALA A 40 -2.26 -9.82 1.79
N PRO A 41 -3.21 -8.87 1.85
CA PRO A 41 -4.52 -9.06 1.24
C PRO A 41 -4.41 -9.13 -0.29
N ALA A 42 -5.28 -9.91 -0.91
CA ALA A 42 -5.28 -10.01 -2.37
C ALA A 42 -5.75 -8.68 -2.98
N PRO A 43 -5.08 -8.20 -4.04
CA PRO A 43 -5.56 -7.02 -4.75
C PRO A 43 -6.95 -7.29 -5.33
N ARG A 44 -7.79 -6.26 -5.36
CA ARG A 44 -9.17 -6.32 -5.83
C ARG A 44 -10.11 -7.14 -4.94
N ALA A 45 -9.65 -7.54 -3.77
CA ALA A 45 -10.52 -8.14 -2.76
C ALA A 45 -11.49 -7.08 -2.24
N ASP A 46 -12.49 -7.50 -1.51
CA ASP A 46 -13.47 -6.60 -0.90
C ASP A 46 -14.10 -5.63 -1.91
N GLY A 47 -14.65 -6.18 -2.99
CA GLY A 47 -15.39 -5.39 -3.97
C GLY A 47 -14.51 -4.64 -4.97
N GLY A 48 -13.33 -5.16 -5.26
CA GLY A 48 -12.45 -4.57 -6.28
C GLY A 48 -11.57 -3.44 -5.78
N LYS A 49 -11.34 -3.36 -4.49
CA LYS A 49 -10.51 -2.30 -3.91
C LYS A 49 -9.03 -2.47 -4.27
N CYS A 50 -8.33 -1.35 -4.30
CA CYS A 50 -6.90 -1.30 -4.60
C CYS A 50 -6.09 -2.09 -3.57
N GLY A 51 -5.14 -2.91 -4.05
CA GLY A 51 -4.26 -3.69 -3.18
C GLY A 51 -3.45 -2.82 -2.23
N GLY A 52 -3.02 -1.64 -2.67
CA GLY A 52 -2.32 -0.69 -1.82
C GLY A 52 -3.19 -0.17 -0.69
N TYR A 53 -4.44 0.14 -0.99
CA TYR A 53 -5.40 0.60 0.00
C TYR A 53 -5.68 -0.48 1.06
N LEU A 54 -5.96 -1.70 0.59
CA LEU A 54 -6.22 -2.82 1.49
C LEU A 54 -5.00 -3.15 2.36
N ALA A 55 -3.83 -3.16 1.76
CA ALA A 55 -2.59 -3.43 2.49
C ALA A 55 -2.30 -2.35 3.53
N GLY A 56 -2.47 -1.09 3.16
CA GLY A 56 -2.23 0.03 4.08
C GLY A 56 -3.12 -0.04 5.30
N ARG A 57 -4.41 -0.32 5.10
CA ARG A 57 -5.35 -0.49 6.21
C ARG A 57 -4.93 -1.64 7.11
N MET A 58 -4.63 -2.79 6.54
CA MET A 58 -4.27 -3.97 7.32
C MET A 58 -2.95 -3.78 8.08
N LEU A 59 -1.96 -3.15 7.45
CA LEU A 59 -0.69 -2.86 8.09
C LEU A 59 -0.89 -1.95 9.31
N LEU A 60 -1.68 -0.89 9.15
CA LEU A 60 -1.93 0.02 10.27
C LEU A 60 -2.81 -0.62 11.33
N GLU A 61 -3.75 -1.48 10.98
CA GLU A 61 -4.53 -2.22 11.97
C GLU A 61 -3.61 -3.04 12.88
N LYS A 62 -2.51 -3.55 12.34
CA LYS A 62 -1.53 -4.34 13.11
C LYS A 62 -0.55 -3.46 13.88
N MET A 63 -0.12 -2.35 13.32
CA MET A 63 0.96 -1.53 13.88
C MET A 63 0.47 -0.31 14.66
N LYS A 64 -0.62 0.31 14.23
CA LYS A 64 -1.14 1.53 14.85
C LYS A 64 -2.62 1.70 14.48
N PRO A 65 -3.52 0.92 15.13
CA PRO A 65 -4.95 0.92 14.76
C PRO A 65 -5.61 2.29 14.73
N GLU A 66 -5.21 3.20 15.61
CA GLU A 66 -5.77 4.54 15.68
C GLU A 66 -5.44 5.40 14.45
N ALA A 67 -4.49 4.97 13.64
CA ALA A 67 -4.11 5.71 12.42
C ALA A 67 -4.89 5.27 11.18
N VAL A 68 -5.69 4.20 11.25
CA VAL A 68 -6.41 3.66 10.10
C VAL A 68 -7.33 4.72 9.47
N GLU A 69 -8.09 5.42 10.29
CA GLU A 69 -9.04 6.44 9.81
C GLU A 69 -8.31 7.57 9.07
N GLU A 70 -7.19 8.04 9.63
CA GLU A 70 -6.39 9.08 8.99
C GLU A 70 -5.77 8.59 7.67
N PHE A 71 -5.36 7.33 7.63
CA PHE A 71 -4.84 6.73 6.40
C PHE A 71 -5.91 6.74 5.29
N GLU A 72 -7.11 6.31 5.61
CA GLU A 72 -8.22 6.28 4.65
C GLU A 72 -8.49 7.67 4.11
N LYS A 73 -8.53 8.67 5.01
CA LYS A 73 -8.75 10.06 4.63
C LYS A 73 -7.66 10.56 3.67
N ARG A 74 -6.40 10.34 4.00
CA ARG A 74 -5.29 10.79 3.16
C ARG A 74 -5.27 10.08 1.81
N PHE A 75 -5.57 8.78 1.83
CA PHE A 75 -5.62 8.00 0.60
C PHE A 75 -6.68 8.55 -0.36
N PHE A 76 -7.87 8.87 0.16
CA PHE A 76 -8.94 9.46 -0.63
C PHE A 76 -8.62 10.89 -1.08
N GLU A 77 -7.97 11.68 -0.26
CA GLU A 77 -7.56 13.03 -0.65
C GLU A 77 -6.62 13.02 -1.85
N ILE A 78 -5.70 12.06 -1.89
CA ILE A 78 -4.72 11.95 -2.97
C ILE A 78 -5.33 11.30 -4.21
N ASN A 79 -6.10 10.24 -4.02
CA ASN A 79 -6.55 9.38 -5.12
C ASN A 79 -8.00 9.55 -5.52
N GLY A 80 -8.85 10.06 -4.65
CA GLY A 80 -10.26 10.27 -4.93
C GLY A 80 -11.11 9.01 -4.97
N ASP A 81 -10.50 7.83 -4.84
CA ASP A 81 -11.20 6.55 -4.93
C ASP A 81 -10.31 5.47 -4.30
N ASN A 82 -10.89 4.31 -4.04
CA ASN A 82 -10.14 3.15 -3.57
C ASN A 82 -10.32 1.92 -4.47
N LYS A 83 -11.03 2.05 -5.58
CA LYS A 83 -11.23 0.96 -6.54
C LYS A 83 -10.05 0.83 -7.47
N CYS A 84 -9.51 -0.38 -7.60
CA CYS A 84 -8.34 -0.64 -8.43
C CYS A 84 -8.51 -0.14 -9.88
N ALA A 85 -9.63 -0.48 -10.51
CA ALA A 85 -9.88 -0.08 -11.89
C ALA A 85 -9.92 1.43 -12.08
N SER A 86 -10.58 2.14 -11.16
CA SER A 86 -10.66 3.61 -11.20
C SER A 86 -9.29 4.25 -11.02
N LEU A 87 -8.49 3.73 -10.10
CA LEU A 87 -7.17 4.28 -9.83
C LEU A 87 -6.21 4.07 -10.98
N ILE A 88 -6.25 2.90 -11.61
CA ILE A 88 -5.41 2.62 -12.78
C ILE A 88 -5.73 3.62 -13.89
N MET A 89 -7.02 3.83 -14.17
CA MET A 89 -7.46 4.77 -15.19
C MET A 89 -7.01 6.20 -14.90
N LYS A 90 -7.26 6.68 -13.68
CA LYS A 90 -6.87 8.03 -13.27
C LYS A 90 -5.38 8.26 -13.38
N ARG A 91 -4.57 7.30 -12.91
CA ARG A 91 -3.12 7.45 -12.94
C ARG A 91 -2.58 7.41 -14.36
N ARG A 92 -3.17 6.58 -15.22
CA ARG A 92 -2.81 6.53 -16.63
C ARG A 92 -3.01 7.89 -17.30
N LEU A 93 -4.12 8.58 -16.96
CA LEU A 93 -4.39 9.92 -17.46
C LEU A 93 -3.41 10.96 -16.93
N GLN A 94 -2.83 10.73 -15.76
CA GLN A 94 -1.85 11.62 -15.13
C GLN A 94 -0.41 11.27 -15.51
N GLY A 95 -0.21 10.25 -16.33
CA GLY A 95 1.12 9.76 -16.66
C GLY A 95 1.81 9.02 -15.55
N LYS A 96 1.04 8.50 -14.59
CA LYS A 96 1.54 7.74 -13.45
C LYS A 96 1.16 6.27 -13.57
N ASN A 97 1.70 5.43 -12.70
CA ASN A 97 1.43 3.99 -12.70
C ASN A 97 1.26 3.45 -11.28
N CYS A 98 1.05 2.12 -11.17
CA CYS A 98 0.87 1.47 -9.87
C CYS A 98 2.11 1.56 -8.99
N ASN A 99 3.31 1.65 -9.57
CA ASN A 99 4.53 1.82 -8.80
C ASN A 99 4.51 3.13 -8.01
N ASP A 100 4.00 4.19 -8.63
CA ASP A 100 3.84 5.48 -7.95
C ASP A 100 2.84 5.38 -6.80
N LEU A 101 1.75 4.66 -7.01
CA LEU A 101 0.75 4.46 -5.96
C LEU A 101 1.34 3.70 -4.78
N VAL A 102 2.10 2.65 -5.03
CA VAL A 102 2.77 1.86 -4.00
C VAL A 102 3.70 2.74 -3.17
N GLY A 103 4.55 3.54 -3.84
CA GLY A 103 5.47 4.43 -3.15
C GLY A 103 4.77 5.48 -2.31
N GLU A 104 3.75 6.13 -2.88
CA GLU A 104 2.99 7.15 -2.17
C GLU A 104 2.27 6.56 -0.95
N THR A 105 1.71 5.36 -1.09
CA THR A 105 1.03 4.68 0.01
C THR A 105 2.01 4.35 1.13
N ALA A 106 3.19 3.84 0.79
CA ALA A 106 4.24 3.56 1.78
C ALA A 106 4.62 4.82 2.55
N SER A 107 4.71 5.94 1.85
CA SER A 107 5.05 7.23 2.45
C SER A 107 3.97 7.69 3.44
N ILE A 108 2.70 7.50 3.10
CA ILE A 108 1.60 7.83 4.02
C ILE A 108 1.70 6.98 5.28
N ILE A 109 1.90 5.66 5.12
CA ILE A 109 1.99 4.74 6.25
C ILE A 109 3.15 5.14 7.16
N GLU A 110 4.32 5.35 6.60
CA GLU A 110 5.51 5.75 7.36
C GLU A 110 5.25 7.03 8.16
N SER A 111 4.65 8.01 7.53
CA SER A 111 4.30 9.29 8.15
C SER A 111 3.38 9.10 9.36
N LEU A 112 2.43 8.18 9.26
CA LEU A 112 1.48 7.92 10.34
C LEU A 112 2.08 7.10 11.49
N LEU A 113 3.17 6.39 11.24
CA LEU A 113 3.85 5.59 12.27
C LEU A 113 4.81 6.41 13.14
N GLN A 114 5.09 7.63 12.76
CA GLN A 114 6.00 8.51 13.50
C GLN A 114 5.31 9.20 14.67
#